data_8ddedfda22de4c4e4defa43a9c39c484
#
_entry.id   8ddedfda22de4c4e4defa43a9c39c484
#
_cell.length_a   1.000
_cell.length_b   1.000
_cell.length_c   1.000
_cell.angle_alpha   90.00
_cell.angle_beta   90.00
_cell.angle_gamma   90.00
#
_symmetry.space_group_name_H-M   'P 1'
#
loop_
_entity.id
_entity.type
_entity.pdbx_description
1 polymer ?
#
loop_
_entity_poly.entity_id
_entity_poly.type
_entity_poly.pdbx_seq_one_letter_code
_entity_poly.pdbx_strand_id
1 'polypeptide(L)'
;MKFLSWDIGIKNLSYCWLDYDFQNKIFKILKWEIINLETPKPKQETYKCMCLKKNKQVCEKKASWFQLDTWKTSCQTHHKQFPQDTLVEIKKNTCSHILPQKKERCTKKIKYQTSNPLVGYCEVHSKKYPDLHLELVTKTKKAKYDLEETATNLIQELDSRKELLESDHILIENQPAFKNPKMKSIQMILYSYYLMKAKIEPQNNFINISFFSKNHFV
;
A
#
# COMPACT_ATOMS: atom_id res chain seq x y z
N MET A 1 5.81 -32.38 -17.29
CA MET A 1 5.40 -31.18 -18.06
C MET A 1 5.04 -30.07 -17.09
N LYS A 2 5.72 -28.91 -17.20
CA LYS A 2 5.57 -27.82 -16.24
C LYS A 2 4.53 -26.80 -16.71
N PHE A 3 3.59 -26.45 -15.85
CA PHE A 3 2.54 -25.46 -16.09
C PHE A 3 2.71 -24.30 -15.13
N LEU A 4 2.57 -23.10 -15.63
CA LEU A 4 2.57 -21.87 -14.85
C LEU A 4 1.26 -21.11 -15.09
N SER A 5 0.43 -21.02 -14.07
CA SER A 5 -0.87 -20.32 -14.13
C SER A 5 -0.82 -19.00 -13.38
N TRP A 6 -1.30 -17.92 -14.01
CA TRP A 6 -1.34 -16.57 -13.47
C TRP A 6 -2.76 -16.10 -13.25
N ASP A 7 -3.05 -15.64 -12.02
CA ASP A 7 -4.26 -14.90 -11.64
C ASP A 7 -3.90 -13.42 -11.53
N ILE A 8 -4.55 -12.57 -12.34
CA ILE A 8 -4.13 -11.17 -12.53
C ILE A 8 -4.64 -10.26 -11.43
N GLY A 9 -3.73 -9.62 -10.74
CA GLY A 9 -3.98 -8.61 -9.72
C GLY A 9 -2.82 -7.64 -9.57
N ILE A 10 -3.07 -6.42 -9.12
CA ILE A 10 -2.02 -5.43 -8.83
C ILE A 10 -1.44 -5.68 -7.44
N LYS A 11 -2.30 -5.86 -6.43
CA LYS A 11 -1.90 -6.17 -5.06
C LYS A 11 -1.62 -7.64 -4.84
N ASN A 12 -2.37 -8.46 -5.55
CA ASN A 12 -2.38 -9.90 -5.39
C ASN A 12 -2.22 -10.53 -6.79
N LEU A 13 -1.11 -10.24 -7.46
CA LEU A 13 -0.72 -11.00 -8.64
C LEU A 13 -0.26 -12.36 -8.15
N SER A 14 -1.02 -13.40 -8.40
CA SER A 14 -0.68 -14.74 -7.91
C SER A 14 -0.34 -15.69 -9.04
N TYR A 15 0.52 -16.63 -8.73
CA TYR A 15 0.83 -17.70 -9.64
C TYR A 15 0.90 -19.04 -8.94
N CYS A 16 0.62 -20.09 -9.71
CA CYS A 16 0.85 -21.47 -9.35
C CYS A 16 1.72 -22.12 -10.42
N TRP A 17 2.89 -22.61 -10.00
CA TRP A 17 3.80 -23.37 -10.84
C TRP A 17 3.74 -24.82 -10.43
N LEU A 18 3.41 -25.70 -11.36
CA LEU A 18 3.23 -27.12 -11.10
C LEU A 18 3.89 -27.99 -12.17
N ASP A 19 4.28 -29.17 -11.78
CA ASP A 19 4.68 -30.25 -12.67
C ASP A 19 3.58 -31.30 -12.74
N TYR A 20 3.19 -31.68 -13.95
CA TYR A 20 2.16 -32.67 -14.22
C TYR A 20 2.73 -33.87 -14.97
N ASP A 21 2.55 -35.04 -14.37
CA ASP A 21 2.84 -36.33 -14.99
C ASP A 21 1.58 -36.91 -15.65
N PHE A 22 1.55 -36.90 -16.98
CA PHE A 22 0.42 -37.39 -17.75
C PHE A 22 0.23 -38.91 -17.67
N GLN A 23 1.30 -39.64 -17.46
CA GLN A 23 1.25 -41.10 -17.40
C GLN A 23 0.56 -41.57 -16.11
N ASN A 24 0.99 -41.04 -15.01
CA ASN A 24 0.48 -41.36 -13.67
C ASN A 24 -0.70 -40.49 -13.24
N LYS A 25 -1.04 -39.44 -14.00
CA LYS A 25 -2.07 -38.44 -13.68
C LYS A 25 -1.87 -37.75 -12.31
N ILE A 26 -0.61 -37.51 -11.97
CA ILE A 26 -0.21 -36.91 -10.71
C ILE A 26 0.34 -35.51 -11.00
N PHE A 27 0.03 -34.55 -10.14
CA PHE A 27 0.62 -33.24 -10.19
C PHE A 27 1.38 -32.92 -8.89
N LYS A 28 2.45 -32.14 -9.02
CA LYS A 28 3.22 -31.61 -7.90
C LYS A 28 3.27 -30.11 -8.01
N ILE A 29 2.80 -29.40 -6.97
CA ILE A 29 2.98 -27.95 -6.90
C ILE A 29 4.45 -27.68 -6.58
N LEU A 30 5.15 -26.99 -7.48
CA LEU A 30 6.52 -26.59 -7.31
C LEU A 30 6.61 -25.28 -6.52
N LYS A 31 5.71 -24.34 -6.83
CA LYS A 31 5.67 -23.03 -6.16
C LYS A 31 4.29 -22.40 -6.28
N TRP A 32 3.85 -21.72 -5.22
CA TRP A 32 2.63 -20.91 -5.22
C TRP A 32 2.89 -19.65 -4.40
N GLU A 33 2.81 -18.49 -5.06
CA GLU A 33 3.13 -17.21 -4.44
C GLU A 33 2.15 -16.10 -4.86
N ILE A 34 2.14 -15.05 -4.04
CA ILE A 34 1.43 -13.79 -4.33
C ILE A 34 2.48 -12.68 -4.39
N ILE A 35 2.44 -11.91 -5.46
CA ILE A 35 3.32 -10.77 -5.71
C ILE A 35 2.50 -9.48 -5.56
N ASN A 36 2.99 -8.52 -4.78
CA ASN A 36 2.40 -7.20 -4.67
C ASN A 36 3.16 -6.21 -5.55
N LEU A 37 2.51 -5.74 -6.61
CA LEU A 37 3.09 -4.76 -7.55
C LEU A 37 2.91 -3.30 -7.10
N GLU A 38 2.16 -3.03 -6.02
CA GLU A 38 2.09 -1.68 -5.47
C GLU A 38 3.39 -1.33 -4.75
N THR A 39 3.95 -0.18 -5.07
CA THR A 39 5.02 0.40 -4.25
C THR A 39 4.55 0.57 -2.81
N PRO A 40 5.36 0.16 -1.82
CA PRO A 40 5.04 0.37 -0.43
C PRO A 40 4.82 1.86 -0.19
N LYS A 41 3.60 2.26 0.10
CA LYS A 41 3.34 3.64 0.54
C LYS A 41 4.21 3.89 1.76
N PRO A 42 4.91 5.04 1.83
CA PRO A 42 5.66 5.39 3.03
C PRO A 42 4.72 5.23 4.22
N LYS A 43 5.12 4.40 5.18
CA LYS A 43 4.35 4.16 6.39
C LYS A 43 4.11 5.53 7.00
N GLN A 44 2.85 5.97 7.10
CA GLN A 44 2.53 7.20 7.82
C GLN A 44 3.17 7.09 9.19
N GLU A 45 4.07 8.00 9.50
CA GLU A 45 4.70 8.05 10.82
C GLU A 45 3.59 8.07 11.87
N THR A 46 3.57 7.02 12.67
CA THR A 46 2.68 6.95 13.82
C THR A 46 3.43 7.54 14.98
N TYR A 47 2.97 8.65 15.50
CA TYR A 47 3.56 9.27 16.69
C TYR A 47 3.58 8.26 17.84
N LYS A 48 4.73 8.14 18.47
CA LYS A 48 4.93 7.26 19.61
C LYS A 48 4.79 8.03 20.92
N CYS A 49 4.32 7.37 21.95
CA CYS A 49 4.25 7.92 23.29
C CYS A 49 5.65 8.18 23.85
N MET A 50 5.91 9.42 24.25
CA MET A 50 7.20 9.88 24.80
C MET A 50 7.27 9.74 26.33
N CYS A 51 6.21 9.28 26.99
CA CYS A 51 6.19 9.11 28.43
C CYS A 51 7.02 7.91 28.88
N LEU A 52 7.53 7.99 30.10
CA LEU A 52 8.28 6.89 30.70
C LEU A 52 7.32 5.87 31.33
N LYS A 53 7.65 4.62 31.21
CA LYS A 53 7.05 3.50 31.96
C LYS A 53 7.59 3.48 33.40
N LYS A 54 7.00 2.67 34.26
CA LYS A 54 7.49 2.46 35.65
C LYS A 54 8.95 2.01 35.73
N ASN A 55 9.43 1.30 34.72
CA ASN A 55 10.82 0.84 34.59
C ASN A 55 11.77 1.86 33.96
N LYS A 56 11.38 3.14 33.91
CA LYS A 56 12.14 4.27 33.31
C LYS A 56 12.42 4.17 31.81
N GLN A 57 11.87 3.19 31.11
CA GLN A 57 11.95 3.09 29.65
C GLN A 57 10.85 3.91 28.96
N VAL A 58 11.13 4.43 27.75
CA VAL A 58 10.13 5.12 26.96
C VAL A 58 9.00 4.17 26.56
N CYS A 59 7.76 4.65 26.59
CA CYS A 59 6.58 3.82 26.36
C CYS A 59 6.45 3.29 24.93
N GLU A 60 6.78 4.08 23.94
CA GLU A 60 6.71 3.77 22.51
C GLU A 60 5.36 3.26 21.95
N LYS A 61 4.33 3.14 22.76
CA LYS A 61 2.98 2.84 22.28
C LYS A 61 2.51 3.95 21.35
N LYS A 62 1.59 3.65 20.41
CA LYS A 62 0.97 4.65 19.55
C LYS A 62 0.39 5.77 20.38
N ALA A 63 0.77 7.01 20.07
CA ALA A 63 0.23 8.19 20.73
C ALA A 63 -1.19 8.49 20.23
N SER A 64 -2.04 8.91 21.18
CA SER A 64 -3.42 9.37 20.94
C SER A 64 -3.63 10.82 21.34
N TRP A 65 -2.69 11.38 22.08
CA TRP A 65 -2.74 12.74 22.62
C TRP A 65 -1.40 13.46 22.45
N PHE A 66 -1.44 14.77 22.34
CA PHE A 66 -0.26 15.63 22.44
C PHE A 66 -0.56 16.84 23.34
N GLN A 67 0.47 17.35 23.99
CA GLN A 67 0.41 18.53 24.83
C GLN A 67 0.77 19.77 24.02
N LEU A 68 -0.05 20.81 24.06
CA LEU A 68 0.13 22.03 23.24
C LEU A 68 1.44 22.77 23.54
N ASP A 69 1.83 22.85 24.83
CA ASP A 69 2.96 23.66 25.27
C ASP A 69 4.30 22.99 25.02
N THR A 70 4.37 21.66 25.17
CA THR A 70 5.62 20.90 25.13
C THR A 70 5.77 20.01 23.91
N TRP A 71 4.69 19.85 23.11
CA TRP A 71 4.59 18.93 21.97
C TRP A 71 4.85 17.45 22.31
N LYS A 72 4.87 17.12 23.59
CA LYS A 72 5.01 15.75 24.05
C LYS A 72 3.79 14.95 23.68
N THR A 73 4.03 13.78 23.13
CA THR A 73 2.96 12.86 22.72
C THR A 73 2.74 11.79 23.76
N SER A 74 1.50 11.42 24.02
CA SER A 74 1.12 10.41 25.00
C SER A 74 0.10 9.43 24.45
N CYS A 75 0.16 8.18 24.93
CA CYS A 75 -0.84 7.17 24.62
C CYS A 75 -2.04 7.27 25.58
N GLN A 76 -3.07 6.47 25.30
CA GLN A 76 -4.30 6.43 26.10
C GLN A 76 -4.06 6.09 27.60
N THR A 77 -2.95 5.44 27.93
CA THR A 77 -2.61 5.13 29.33
C THR A 77 -1.92 6.30 30.03
N HIS A 78 -1.04 7.01 29.32
CA HIS A 78 -0.18 8.03 29.91
C HIS A 78 -0.72 9.46 29.80
N HIS A 79 -1.80 9.71 29.03
CA HIS A 79 -2.37 11.07 28.87
C HIS A 79 -2.81 11.67 30.21
N LYS A 80 -3.21 10.84 31.19
CA LYS A 80 -3.63 11.28 32.54
C LYS A 80 -2.51 11.93 33.36
N GLN A 81 -1.24 11.78 32.93
CA GLN A 81 -0.07 12.40 33.59
C GLN A 81 0.10 13.88 33.25
N PHE A 82 -0.68 14.39 32.28
CA PHE A 82 -0.62 15.79 31.84
C PHE A 82 -1.88 16.57 32.23
N PRO A 83 -1.76 17.89 32.41
CA PRO A 83 -2.92 18.75 32.62
C PRO A 83 -3.92 18.59 31.45
N GLN A 84 -5.18 18.34 31.79
CA GLN A 84 -6.22 18.00 30.80
C GLN A 84 -6.58 19.18 29.90
N ASP A 85 -6.39 20.41 30.35
CA ASP A 85 -6.62 21.65 29.63
C ASP A 85 -5.61 21.91 28.51
N THR A 86 -4.42 21.33 28.61
CA THR A 86 -3.35 21.44 27.59
C THR A 86 -3.30 20.25 26.64
N LEU A 87 -4.08 19.20 26.90
CA LEU A 87 -4.08 17.98 26.10
C LEU A 87 -5.02 18.07 24.91
N VAL A 88 -4.50 17.72 23.74
CA VAL A 88 -5.28 17.65 22.50
C VAL A 88 -5.21 16.23 21.95
N GLU A 89 -6.36 15.63 21.68
CA GLU A 89 -6.45 14.33 21.05
C GLU A 89 -5.92 14.40 19.61
N ILE A 90 -5.07 13.46 19.23
CA ILE A 90 -4.55 13.32 17.86
C ILE A 90 -5.65 12.78 16.95
N LYS A 91 -6.48 13.66 16.42
CA LYS A 91 -7.49 13.32 15.40
C LYS A 91 -6.94 13.69 14.03
N LYS A 92 -6.74 12.71 13.19
CA LYS A 92 -6.30 12.92 11.81
C LYS A 92 -7.28 13.84 11.07
N ASN A 93 -6.73 14.84 10.39
CA ASN A 93 -7.50 15.75 9.53
C ASN A 93 -8.57 16.63 10.21
N THR A 94 -8.53 16.84 11.53
CA THR A 94 -9.42 17.76 12.22
C THR A 94 -8.66 18.97 12.77
N CYS A 95 -9.33 20.15 12.75
CA CYS A 95 -8.78 21.41 13.21
C CYS A 95 -8.31 21.34 14.67
N SER A 96 -7.12 21.84 14.95
CA SER A 96 -6.52 21.83 16.30
C SER A 96 -7.01 22.94 17.22
N HIS A 97 -7.82 23.89 16.70
CA HIS A 97 -8.34 25.00 17.50
C HIS A 97 -9.35 24.52 18.55
N ILE A 98 -9.18 24.96 19.78
CA ILE A 98 -10.12 24.73 20.89
C ILE A 98 -11.11 25.87 20.92
N LEU A 99 -12.40 25.56 20.95
CA LEU A 99 -13.48 26.50 21.03
C LEU A 99 -13.61 27.01 22.48
N PRO A 100 -13.40 28.32 22.78
CA PRO A 100 -13.33 28.83 24.14
C PRO A 100 -14.61 28.57 24.97
N GLN A 101 -15.76 28.69 24.33
CA GLN A 101 -17.07 28.55 25.00
C GLN A 101 -17.40 27.10 25.38
N LYS A 102 -16.97 26.13 24.58
CA LYS A 102 -17.31 24.70 24.75
C LYS A 102 -16.17 23.87 25.33
N LYS A 103 -14.95 24.44 25.43
CA LYS A 103 -13.73 23.74 25.78
C LYS A 103 -13.48 22.46 24.92
N GLU A 104 -14.10 22.44 23.74
CA GLU A 104 -14.02 21.32 22.80
C GLU A 104 -13.22 21.71 21.57
N ARG A 105 -12.63 20.71 20.94
CA ARG A 105 -11.88 20.89 19.71
C ARG A 105 -12.82 21.15 18.53
N CYS A 106 -12.41 22.02 17.61
CA CYS A 106 -13.12 22.23 16.35
C CYS A 106 -13.17 20.95 15.52
N THR A 107 -14.35 20.55 15.07
CA THR A 107 -14.58 19.33 14.29
C THR A 107 -14.34 19.48 12.78
N LYS A 108 -14.11 20.72 12.30
CA LYS A 108 -13.92 20.99 10.87
C LYS A 108 -12.62 20.38 10.36
N LYS A 109 -12.61 19.96 9.10
CA LYS A 109 -11.40 19.46 8.43
C LYS A 109 -10.34 20.53 8.35
N ILE A 110 -9.07 20.12 8.48
CA ILE A 110 -7.94 21.03 8.28
C ILE A 110 -7.83 21.44 6.80
N LYS A 111 -7.45 22.68 6.59
CA LYS A 111 -7.08 23.24 5.28
C LYS A 111 -5.62 23.66 5.27
N TYR A 112 -5.08 24.02 6.43
CA TYR A 112 -3.71 24.45 6.62
C TYR A 112 -3.05 23.61 7.71
N GLN A 113 -1.77 23.35 7.57
CA GLN A 113 -0.97 22.54 8.49
C GLN A 113 0.33 23.28 8.81
N THR A 114 0.81 23.15 10.03
CA THR A 114 2.15 23.62 10.41
C THR A 114 3.20 22.59 9.95
N SER A 115 4.49 22.95 10.09
CA SER A 115 5.59 21.99 9.94
C SER A 115 5.45 20.77 10.86
N ASN A 116 4.73 20.92 12.00
CA ASN A 116 4.34 19.79 12.83
C ASN A 116 3.04 19.17 12.29
N PRO A 117 3.06 17.95 11.73
CA PRO A 117 1.89 17.32 11.11
C PRO A 117 0.75 17.00 12.10
N LEU A 118 0.96 17.17 13.42
CA LEU A 118 -0.09 17.03 14.43
C LEU A 118 -1.00 18.26 14.50
N VAL A 119 -0.54 19.40 13.99
CA VAL A 119 -1.25 20.68 14.14
C VAL A 119 -1.69 21.18 12.79
N GLY A 120 -3.00 21.25 12.65
CA GLY A 120 -3.62 21.81 11.47
C GLY A 120 -4.86 22.63 11.82
N TYR A 121 -5.21 23.57 10.95
CA TYR A 121 -6.32 24.48 11.15
C TYR A 121 -7.28 24.48 9.96
N CYS A 122 -8.56 24.63 10.24
CA CYS A 122 -9.54 24.89 9.18
C CYS A 122 -9.37 26.34 8.67
N GLU A 123 -9.98 26.66 7.56
CA GLU A 123 -9.89 27.99 6.93
C GLU A 123 -10.24 29.16 7.86
N VAL A 124 -11.23 28.97 8.72
CA VAL A 124 -11.64 30.01 9.68
C VAL A 124 -10.62 30.19 10.79
N HIS A 125 -10.11 29.08 11.34
CA HIS A 125 -9.23 29.14 12.50
C HIS A 125 -7.76 29.37 12.13
N SER A 126 -7.33 29.14 10.90
CA SER A 126 -5.98 29.50 10.46
C SER A 126 -5.71 31.00 10.58
N LYS A 127 -6.72 31.83 10.35
CA LYS A 127 -6.64 33.28 10.46
C LYS A 127 -6.40 33.78 11.89
N LYS A 128 -6.64 32.94 12.90
CA LYS A 128 -6.41 33.29 14.32
C LYS A 128 -4.96 33.06 14.76
N TYR A 129 -4.14 32.51 13.91
CA TYR A 129 -2.75 32.16 14.17
C TYR A 129 -1.84 32.71 13.07
N PRO A 130 -1.77 34.05 12.91
CA PRO A 130 -0.98 34.69 11.84
C PRO A 130 0.52 34.44 11.98
N ASP A 131 1.00 34.24 13.20
CA ASP A 131 2.42 34.03 13.50
C ASP A 131 2.89 32.58 13.21
N LEU A 132 1.96 31.68 12.91
CA LEU A 132 2.30 30.30 12.53
C LEU A 132 2.55 30.19 11.03
N HIS A 133 3.70 29.61 10.67
CA HIS A 133 3.92 29.23 9.28
C HIS A 133 2.97 28.09 8.91
N LEU A 134 1.95 28.40 8.13
CA LEU A 134 0.87 27.50 7.74
C LEU A 134 0.96 27.17 6.26
N GLU A 135 1.16 25.91 5.95
CA GLU A 135 1.14 25.40 4.58
C GLU A 135 -0.25 24.85 4.22
N LEU A 136 -0.67 25.06 2.98
CA LEU A 136 -1.92 24.50 2.48
C LEU A 136 -1.81 22.97 2.46
N VAL A 137 -2.72 22.29 3.14
CA VAL A 137 -2.85 20.84 3.03
C VAL A 137 -3.37 20.52 1.64
N THR A 138 -2.46 20.30 0.71
CA THR A 138 -2.83 19.73 -0.57
C THR A 138 -3.43 18.35 -0.31
N LYS A 139 -4.68 18.13 -0.74
CA LYS A 139 -5.21 16.77 -0.77
C LYS A 139 -4.20 15.96 -1.57
N THR A 140 -3.48 15.06 -0.91
CA THR A 140 -2.73 14.06 -1.66
C THR A 140 -3.74 13.42 -2.59
N LYS A 141 -3.70 13.80 -3.87
CA LYS A 141 -4.46 13.09 -4.90
C LYS A 141 -4.13 11.63 -4.64
N LYS A 142 -5.13 10.77 -4.46
CA LYS A 142 -4.91 9.33 -4.37
C LYS A 142 -3.88 9.04 -5.44
N ALA A 143 -2.74 8.46 -5.07
CA ALA A 143 -1.64 8.24 -5.99
C ALA A 143 -2.27 7.69 -7.27
N LYS A 144 -2.15 8.45 -8.36
CA LYS A 144 -2.73 8.05 -9.64
C LYS A 144 -2.03 6.73 -9.94
N TYR A 145 -2.79 5.70 -10.28
CA TYR A 145 -2.21 4.44 -10.73
C TYR A 145 -1.18 4.75 -11.80
N ASP A 146 0.05 4.43 -11.52
CA ASP A 146 1.16 4.59 -12.44
C ASP A 146 1.41 3.25 -13.12
N LEU A 147 1.11 3.21 -14.41
CA LEU A 147 1.30 1.99 -15.20
C LEU A 147 2.77 1.69 -15.40
N GLU A 148 3.60 2.71 -15.60
CA GLU A 148 5.05 2.57 -15.81
C GLU A 148 5.71 1.97 -14.55
N GLU A 149 5.42 2.53 -13.39
CA GLU A 149 5.91 2.02 -12.11
C GLU A 149 5.45 0.57 -11.87
N THR A 150 4.17 0.27 -12.11
CA THR A 150 3.62 -1.08 -11.93
C THR A 150 4.24 -2.08 -12.92
N ALA A 151 4.46 -1.65 -14.17
CA ALA A 151 5.12 -2.47 -15.19
C ALA A 151 6.58 -2.76 -14.84
N THR A 152 7.30 -1.75 -14.36
CA THR A 152 8.69 -1.89 -13.92
C THR A 152 8.78 -2.88 -12.75
N ASN A 153 7.93 -2.75 -11.75
CA ASN A 153 7.88 -3.67 -10.61
C ASN A 153 7.57 -5.10 -11.08
N LEU A 154 6.60 -5.27 -12.00
CA LEU A 154 6.27 -6.58 -12.56
C LEU A 154 7.48 -7.22 -13.26
N ILE A 155 8.17 -6.48 -14.13
CA ILE A 155 9.34 -7.00 -14.86
C ILE A 155 10.45 -7.38 -13.88
N GLN A 156 10.74 -6.55 -12.88
CA GLN A 156 11.74 -6.85 -11.85
C GLN A 156 11.40 -8.12 -11.05
N GLU A 157 10.14 -8.27 -10.68
CA GLU A 157 9.65 -9.46 -9.97
C GLU A 157 9.77 -10.73 -10.84
N LEU A 158 9.49 -10.63 -12.13
CA LEU A 158 9.64 -11.75 -13.07
C LEU A 158 11.11 -12.10 -13.31
N ASP A 159 11.99 -11.09 -13.50
CA ASP A 159 13.42 -11.30 -13.69
C ASP A 159 14.12 -11.89 -12.46
N SER A 160 13.55 -11.66 -11.26
CA SER A 160 14.03 -12.29 -10.02
C SER A 160 13.66 -13.77 -9.90
N ARG A 161 12.71 -14.26 -10.70
CA ARG A 161 12.15 -15.62 -10.68
C ARG A 161 12.40 -16.35 -12.00
N LYS A 162 13.67 -16.41 -12.40
CA LYS A 162 14.07 -17.01 -13.69
C LYS A 162 13.63 -18.46 -13.85
N GLU A 163 13.46 -19.17 -12.74
CA GLU A 163 12.96 -20.56 -12.73
C GLU A 163 11.58 -20.71 -13.39
N LEU A 164 10.76 -19.66 -13.40
CA LEU A 164 9.44 -19.70 -14.04
C LEU A 164 9.51 -19.77 -15.56
N LEU A 165 10.67 -19.42 -16.15
CA LEU A 165 10.92 -19.57 -17.59
C LEU A 165 11.14 -21.03 -18.02
N GLU A 166 11.33 -21.95 -17.06
CA GLU A 166 11.40 -23.40 -17.32
C GLU A 166 10.02 -24.04 -17.56
N SER A 167 8.96 -23.25 -17.63
CA SER A 167 7.61 -23.73 -17.86
C SER A 167 7.37 -24.07 -19.32
N ASP A 168 6.75 -25.22 -19.59
CA ASP A 168 6.35 -25.63 -20.93
C ASP A 168 5.09 -24.89 -21.39
N HIS A 169 4.17 -24.62 -20.44
CA HIS A 169 2.91 -23.92 -20.69
C HIS A 169 2.68 -22.80 -19.67
N ILE A 170 2.33 -21.63 -20.20
CA ILE A 170 1.94 -20.47 -19.40
C ILE A 170 0.48 -20.16 -19.66
N LEU A 171 -0.31 -20.20 -18.59
CA LEU A 171 -1.74 -19.92 -18.58
C LEU A 171 -1.98 -18.55 -17.92
N ILE A 172 -2.56 -17.61 -18.63
CA ILE A 172 -2.81 -16.26 -18.14
C ILE A 172 -4.32 -16.03 -18.08
N GLU A 173 -4.83 -15.62 -16.91
CA GLU A 173 -6.23 -15.25 -16.77
C GLU A 173 -6.61 -14.11 -17.72
N ASN A 174 -7.66 -14.31 -18.51
CA ASN A 174 -8.16 -13.30 -19.43
C ASN A 174 -8.99 -12.24 -18.69
N GLN A 175 -8.51 -10.99 -18.69
CA GLN A 175 -9.17 -9.87 -18.05
C GLN A 175 -10.07 -9.10 -19.02
N PRO A 176 -11.32 -8.77 -18.62
CA PRO A 176 -12.22 -7.98 -19.44
C PRO A 176 -11.72 -6.53 -19.58
N ALA A 177 -11.51 -6.08 -20.80
CA ALA A 177 -10.94 -4.76 -21.10
C ALA A 177 -11.77 -3.60 -20.54
N PHE A 178 -13.10 -3.67 -20.70
CA PHE A 178 -14.00 -2.60 -20.28
C PHE A 178 -14.24 -2.49 -18.78
N LYS A 179 -14.27 -3.63 -18.06
CA LYS A 179 -14.53 -3.63 -16.62
C LYS A 179 -13.30 -3.24 -15.80
N ASN A 180 -12.12 -3.63 -16.25
CA ASN A 180 -10.88 -3.38 -15.52
C ASN A 180 -9.67 -3.16 -16.44
N PRO A 181 -9.57 -1.98 -17.07
CA PRO A 181 -8.49 -1.71 -18.03
C PRO A 181 -7.08 -1.82 -17.43
N LYS A 182 -6.93 -1.54 -16.13
CA LYS A 182 -5.64 -1.66 -15.44
C LYS A 182 -5.17 -3.11 -15.37
N MET A 183 -6.07 -4.03 -15.01
CA MET A 183 -5.76 -5.47 -14.98
C MET A 183 -5.47 -6.00 -16.38
N LYS A 184 -6.17 -5.48 -17.40
CA LYS A 184 -5.89 -5.81 -18.78
C LYS A 184 -4.48 -5.36 -19.20
N SER A 185 -4.04 -4.17 -18.76
CA SER A 185 -2.67 -3.71 -19.02
C SER A 185 -1.63 -4.65 -18.39
N ILE A 186 -1.82 -5.04 -17.13
CA ILE A 186 -0.91 -6.00 -16.46
C ILE A 186 -0.89 -7.33 -17.19
N GLN A 187 -2.04 -7.85 -17.58
CA GLN A 187 -2.14 -9.06 -18.39
C GLN A 187 -1.30 -8.96 -19.66
N MET A 188 -1.40 -7.85 -20.38
CA MET A 188 -0.69 -7.67 -21.65
C MET A 188 0.83 -7.51 -21.44
N ILE A 189 1.26 -6.84 -20.37
CA ILE A 189 2.69 -6.73 -20.02
C ILE A 189 3.24 -8.11 -19.67
N LEU A 190 2.53 -8.89 -18.88
CA LEU A 190 2.91 -10.25 -18.52
C LEU A 190 3.03 -11.15 -19.76
N TYR A 191 2.03 -11.10 -20.63
CA TYR A 191 2.04 -11.81 -21.91
C TYR A 191 3.24 -11.41 -22.78
N SER A 192 3.48 -10.11 -22.93
CA SER A 192 4.58 -9.57 -23.74
C SER A 192 5.94 -9.98 -23.17
N TYR A 193 6.09 -9.98 -21.85
CA TYR A 193 7.32 -10.43 -21.19
C TYR A 193 7.65 -11.88 -21.59
N TYR A 194 6.73 -12.81 -21.41
CA TYR A 194 6.94 -14.21 -21.75
C TYR A 194 7.12 -14.42 -23.26
N LEU A 195 6.39 -13.68 -24.10
CA LEU A 195 6.55 -13.74 -25.54
C LEU A 195 7.96 -13.29 -25.98
N MET A 196 8.48 -12.22 -25.41
CA MET A 196 9.85 -11.75 -25.66
C MET A 196 10.88 -12.77 -25.21
N LYS A 197 10.74 -13.30 -23.99
CA LYS A 197 11.66 -14.32 -23.47
C LYS A 197 11.64 -15.59 -24.33
N ALA A 198 10.50 -16.05 -24.80
CA ALA A 198 10.36 -17.22 -25.64
C ALA A 198 10.91 -17.04 -27.07
N LYS A 199 10.88 -15.80 -27.61
CA LYS A 199 11.25 -15.55 -29.02
C LYS A 199 12.66 -14.97 -29.19
N ILE A 200 13.16 -14.23 -28.21
CA ILE A 200 14.45 -13.50 -28.32
C ILE A 200 15.57 -14.29 -27.66
N GLU A 201 15.28 -15.06 -26.60
CA GLU A 201 16.27 -15.88 -25.91
C GLU A 201 16.19 -17.34 -26.43
N PRO A 202 17.07 -17.74 -27.36
CA PRO A 202 16.99 -19.05 -28.02
C PRO A 202 17.23 -20.27 -27.09
N GLN A 203 17.58 -20.01 -25.84
CA GLN A 203 17.80 -21.07 -24.83
C GLN A 203 16.51 -21.51 -24.15
N ASN A 204 15.41 -20.75 -24.29
CA ASN A 204 14.14 -21.08 -23.70
C ASN A 204 13.36 -21.98 -24.66
N ASN A 205 13.25 -23.26 -24.33
CA ASN A 205 12.38 -24.22 -25.00
C ASN A 205 10.96 -23.67 -25.10
N PHE A 206 10.26 -24.02 -26.17
CA PHE A 206 8.93 -23.54 -26.54
C PHE A 206 7.98 -23.33 -25.35
N ILE A 207 7.87 -22.09 -24.91
CA ILE A 207 6.85 -21.67 -23.97
C ILE A 207 5.54 -21.49 -24.75
N ASN A 208 4.56 -22.31 -24.49
CA ASN A 208 3.22 -22.16 -25.06
C ASN A 208 2.40 -21.24 -24.14
N ILE A 209 1.95 -20.07 -24.63
CA ILE A 209 1.22 -19.10 -23.86
C ILE A 209 -0.25 -19.13 -24.27
N SER A 210 -1.14 -19.35 -23.31
CA SER A 210 -2.59 -19.42 -23.51
C SER A 210 -3.35 -18.52 -22.54
N PHE A 211 -4.48 -17.98 -22.99
CA PHE A 211 -5.41 -17.26 -22.12
C PHE A 211 -6.56 -18.16 -21.69
N PHE A 212 -6.94 -18.11 -20.43
CA PHE A 212 -8.13 -18.81 -19.92
C PHE A 212 -9.12 -17.85 -19.29
N SER A 213 -10.39 -18.25 -19.29
CA SER A 213 -11.47 -17.50 -18.64
C SER A 213 -12.04 -18.32 -17.48
N LYS A 214 -12.24 -17.69 -16.34
CA LYS A 214 -12.84 -18.34 -15.16
C LYS A 214 -14.23 -18.94 -15.41
N ASN A 215 -14.92 -18.50 -16.47
CA ASN A 215 -16.28 -18.97 -16.80
C ASN A 215 -16.33 -20.30 -17.56
N HIS A 216 -15.20 -20.91 -17.86
CA HIS A 216 -15.14 -22.18 -18.60
C HIS A 216 -14.90 -23.43 -17.73
N PHE A 217 -14.91 -23.26 -16.40
CA PHE A 217 -14.79 -24.38 -15.46
C PHE A 217 -16.13 -24.62 -14.73
N VAL A 218 -17.21 -24.87 -15.49
CA VAL A 218 -18.48 -25.42 -14.98
C VAL A 218 -18.72 -26.75 -15.65
#